data_44d54e3b02d6002aa54d747309567a3d
#
_entry.id   44d54e3b02d6002aa54d747309567a3d
#
_cell.length_a   1.000
_cell.length_b   1.000
_cell.length_c   1.000
_cell.angle_alpha   90.00
_cell.angle_beta   90.00
_cell.angle_gamma   90.00
#
_symmetry.space_group_name_H-M   'P 1'
#
loop_
_entity.id
_entity.type
_entity.pdbx_description
1 polymer ?
#
loop_
_entity_poly.entity_id
_entity_poly.type
_entity_poly.pdbx_seq_one_letter_code
_entity_poly.pdbx_strand_id
1 'polypeptide(L)'
;MRSFYFNKKDERVLFGDIREKETHLLTNGQTIHIEPDEVMDFRSIPYPDESFQAVIFDPPHLLNLSEKSWMRKKYGVLDKETWKDDISQGFSECFRVLKTNGTLIFKWNETSILLKDILELTNHKPLLGHPSGKRMGTHWVLFIK
;
A
#
# COMPACT_ATOMS: atom_id res chain seq x y z
N MET A 1 0.56 1.59 7.23
CA MET A 1 1.45 1.28 8.39
C MET A 1 2.52 2.37 8.52
N ARG A 2 2.73 2.91 9.73
CA ARG A 2 3.62 4.08 9.97
C ARG A 2 5.08 3.71 10.29
N SER A 3 5.49 2.43 10.09
CA SER A 3 6.78 1.94 10.63
C SER A 3 8.03 2.51 9.95
N PHE A 4 7.92 3.01 8.73
CA PHE A 4 9.03 3.61 7.99
C PHE A 4 9.03 5.14 7.98
N TYR A 5 8.10 5.77 8.72
CA TYR A 5 8.08 7.21 8.90
C TYR A 5 8.91 7.62 10.13
N PHE A 6 9.78 8.61 9.99
CA PHE A 6 10.55 9.17 11.10
C PHE A 6 9.64 9.82 12.15
N ASN A 7 8.71 10.66 11.70
CA ASN A 7 7.65 11.21 12.52
C ASN A 7 6.31 10.54 12.18
N LYS A 8 5.82 9.71 13.07
CA LYS A 8 4.55 8.97 12.90
C LYS A 8 3.29 9.82 13.10
N LYS A 9 3.47 11.07 13.53
CA LYS A 9 2.41 12.06 13.78
C LYS A 9 2.64 13.33 12.97
N ASP A 10 3.29 13.22 11.82
CA ASP A 10 3.53 14.36 10.94
C ASP A 10 2.22 14.79 10.30
N GLU A 11 1.78 16.01 10.59
CA GLU A 11 0.50 16.56 10.11
C GLU A 11 0.42 16.73 8.58
N ARG A 12 1.56 16.64 7.90
CA ARG A 12 1.62 16.65 6.42
C ARG A 12 1.27 15.31 5.79
N VAL A 13 1.11 14.25 6.60
CA VAL A 13 0.88 12.89 6.14
C VAL A 13 -0.48 12.40 6.62
N LEU A 14 -1.31 11.96 5.67
CA LEU A 14 -2.57 11.30 5.93
C LEU A 14 -2.39 9.78 5.73
N PHE A 15 -2.75 9.00 6.73
CA PHE A 15 -2.70 7.54 6.67
C PHE A 15 -4.11 6.96 6.48
N GLY A 16 -4.35 6.36 5.32
CA GLY A 16 -5.58 5.64 5.02
C GLY A 16 -5.43 4.12 5.21
N ASP A 17 -6.47 3.48 5.65
CA ASP A 17 -6.63 2.01 5.66
C ASP A 17 -8.12 1.71 5.53
N ILE A 18 -8.46 0.59 4.88
CA ILE A 18 -9.86 0.17 4.75
C ILE A 18 -10.47 -0.27 6.11
N ARG A 19 -9.61 -0.62 7.05
CA ARG A 19 -9.99 -1.04 8.38
C ARG A 19 -10.17 0.16 9.30
N GLU A 20 -11.13 0.04 10.20
CA GLU A 20 -11.27 0.96 11.33
C GLU A 20 -10.11 0.79 12.33
N LYS A 21 -10.09 1.65 13.36
CA LYS A 21 -9.13 1.52 14.45
C LYS A 21 -9.32 0.21 15.18
N GLU A 22 -8.31 -0.63 15.17
CA GLU A 22 -8.34 -1.94 15.83
C GLU A 22 -6.99 -2.32 16.45
N THR A 23 -7.05 -3.22 17.45
CA THR A 23 -5.88 -3.72 18.16
C THR A 23 -5.94 -5.24 18.25
N HIS A 24 -4.88 -5.91 17.84
CA HIS A 24 -4.76 -7.37 17.91
C HIS A 24 -3.61 -7.78 18.82
N LEU A 25 -3.91 -8.56 19.85
CA LEU A 25 -2.90 -9.25 20.64
C LEU A 25 -2.49 -10.55 19.93
N LEU A 26 -1.20 -10.73 19.71
CA LEU A 26 -0.63 -11.93 19.11
C LEU A 26 -0.27 -12.96 20.18
N THR A 27 -0.16 -14.23 19.77
CA THR A 27 0.19 -15.35 20.64
C THR A 27 1.58 -15.24 21.30
N ASN A 28 2.47 -14.45 20.68
CA ASN A 28 3.81 -14.16 21.22
C ASN A 28 3.86 -12.92 22.15
N GLY A 29 2.70 -12.40 22.56
CA GLY A 29 2.57 -11.22 23.42
C GLY A 29 2.76 -9.87 22.73
N GLN A 30 3.05 -9.84 21.42
CA GLN A 30 3.13 -8.59 20.66
C GLN A 30 1.73 -8.07 20.33
N THR A 31 1.60 -6.76 20.24
CA THR A 31 0.37 -6.09 19.85
C THR A 31 0.52 -5.43 18.49
N ILE A 32 -0.47 -5.63 17.63
CA ILE A 32 -0.60 -4.91 16.36
C ILE A 32 -1.66 -3.82 16.56
N HIS A 33 -1.31 -2.58 16.26
CA HIS A 33 -2.23 -1.45 16.23
C HIS A 33 -2.45 -1.02 14.79
N ILE A 34 -3.71 -0.91 14.41
CA ILE A 34 -4.16 -0.31 13.15
C ILE A 34 -4.90 0.96 13.55
N GLU A 35 -4.36 2.09 13.15
CA GLU A 35 -4.88 3.42 13.48
C GLU A 35 -4.75 4.31 12.25
N PRO A 36 -5.65 4.18 11.26
CA PRO A 36 -5.69 5.13 10.16
C PRO A 36 -6.13 6.51 10.68
N ASP A 37 -5.71 7.55 9.99
CA ASP A 37 -6.28 8.89 10.20
C ASP A 37 -7.63 8.98 9.53
N GLU A 38 -7.82 8.22 8.43
CA GLU A 38 -9.08 8.11 7.70
C GLU A 38 -9.31 6.68 7.21
N VAL A 39 -10.54 6.19 7.39
CA VAL A 39 -10.95 4.90 6.83
C VAL A 39 -11.27 5.10 5.36
N MET A 40 -10.48 4.49 4.49
CA MET A 40 -10.65 4.61 3.05
C MET A 40 -10.20 3.36 2.29
N ASP A 41 -10.87 3.10 1.18
CA ASP A 41 -10.48 2.07 0.23
C ASP A 41 -9.57 2.68 -0.85
N PHE A 42 -8.40 2.11 -1.08
CA PHE A 42 -7.48 2.58 -2.11
C PHE A 42 -8.05 2.48 -3.54
N ARG A 43 -9.11 1.68 -3.74
CA ARG A 43 -9.83 1.55 -5.02
C ARG A 43 -10.82 2.68 -5.27
N SER A 44 -11.13 3.48 -4.24
CA SER A 44 -12.04 4.61 -4.30
C SER A 44 -11.64 5.64 -3.25
N ILE A 45 -10.58 6.41 -3.55
CA ILE A 45 -10.01 7.38 -2.63
C ILE A 45 -10.97 8.60 -2.54
N PRO A 46 -11.48 8.97 -1.33
CA PRO A 46 -12.52 9.98 -1.17
C PRO A 46 -11.98 11.43 -1.26
N TYR A 47 -11.06 11.66 -2.18
CA TYR A 47 -10.47 12.98 -2.43
C TYR A 47 -10.61 13.37 -3.90
N PRO A 48 -10.75 14.68 -4.20
CA PRO A 48 -10.75 15.16 -5.58
C PRO A 48 -9.47 14.84 -6.33
N ASP A 49 -9.53 14.96 -7.65
CA ASP A 49 -8.35 14.87 -8.50
C ASP A 49 -7.29 15.88 -8.05
N GLU A 50 -6.03 15.52 -8.20
CA GLU A 50 -4.88 16.40 -7.92
C GLU A 50 -4.83 16.98 -6.48
N SER A 51 -5.31 16.22 -5.49
CA SER A 51 -5.30 16.63 -4.08
C SER A 51 -3.91 16.57 -3.44
N PHE A 52 -3.06 15.61 -3.84
CA PHE A 52 -1.81 15.30 -3.14
C PHE A 52 -0.57 15.54 -4.00
N GLN A 53 0.48 16.09 -3.40
CA GLN A 53 1.79 16.25 -4.05
C GLN A 53 2.57 14.94 -4.10
N ALA A 54 2.37 14.08 -3.11
CA ALA A 54 2.98 12.75 -3.05
C ALA A 54 1.97 11.73 -2.52
N VAL A 55 2.00 10.54 -3.09
CA VAL A 55 1.22 9.38 -2.64
C VAL A 55 2.17 8.23 -2.36
N ILE A 56 1.97 7.52 -1.25
CA ILE A 56 2.66 6.27 -0.96
C ILE A 56 1.64 5.15 -1.03
N PHE A 57 1.80 4.27 -2.00
CA PHE A 57 0.94 3.12 -2.20
C PHE A 57 1.63 1.86 -1.71
N ASP A 58 1.21 1.35 -0.54
CA ASP A 58 1.70 0.12 0.11
C ASP A 58 0.52 -0.84 0.34
N PRO A 59 -0.10 -1.37 -0.75
CA PRO A 59 -1.25 -2.25 -0.63
C PRO A 59 -0.87 -3.62 -0.05
N PRO A 60 -1.86 -4.43 0.36
CA PRO A 60 -1.63 -5.84 0.64
C PRO A 60 -0.92 -6.53 -0.53
N HIS A 61 0.03 -7.41 -0.25
CA HIS A 61 0.83 -8.11 -1.25
C HIS A 61 0.77 -9.64 -1.11
N LEU A 62 -0.05 -10.11 -0.19
CA LEU A 62 -0.17 -11.53 0.12
C LEU A 62 -1.50 -12.08 -0.36
N LEU A 63 -1.45 -13.29 -0.93
CA LEU A 63 -2.61 -14.11 -1.27
C LEU A 63 -2.70 -15.27 -0.26
N ASN A 64 -3.91 -15.79 -0.03
CA ASN A 64 -4.13 -17.06 0.67
C ASN A 64 -3.57 -17.19 2.09
N LEU A 65 -3.71 -16.18 2.90
CA LEU A 65 -3.41 -16.32 4.32
C LEU A 65 -4.65 -16.76 5.10
N SER A 66 -4.48 -17.70 6.05
CA SER A 66 -5.54 -18.06 6.97
C SER A 66 -5.98 -16.86 7.82
N GLU A 67 -7.22 -16.83 8.29
CA GLU A 67 -7.75 -15.76 9.14
C GLU A 67 -6.97 -15.59 10.45
N LYS A 68 -6.40 -16.68 10.96
CA LYS A 68 -5.59 -16.67 12.18
C LYS A 68 -4.17 -16.13 11.97
N SER A 69 -3.75 -15.91 10.71
CA SER A 69 -2.40 -15.43 10.41
C SER A 69 -2.17 -14.01 10.94
N TRP A 70 -1.11 -13.83 11.70
CA TRP A 70 -0.68 -12.51 12.16
C TRP A 70 -0.32 -11.58 11.00
N MET A 71 0.18 -12.14 9.89
CA MET A 71 0.50 -11.36 8.68
C MET A 71 -0.77 -10.83 8.03
N ARG A 72 -1.85 -11.62 7.96
CA ARG A 72 -3.16 -11.17 7.48
C ARG A 72 -3.69 -10.01 8.34
N LYS A 73 -3.60 -10.16 9.66
CA LYS A 73 -4.02 -9.11 10.60
C LYS A 73 -3.22 -7.83 10.43
N LYS A 74 -1.93 -7.94 10.18
CA LYS A 74 -1.02 -6.80 10.07
C LYS A 74 -1.07 -6.09 8.72
N TYR A 75 -1.07 -6.84 7.63
CA TYR A 75 -0.88 -6.30 6.27
C TYR A 75 -2.13 -6.37 5.40
N GLY A 76 -3.16 -7.07 5.84
CA GLY A 76 -4.27 -7.43 4.97
C GLY A 76 -3.90 -8.55 4.00
N VAL A 77 -4.83 -8.84 3.11
CA VAL A 77 -4.70 -9.91 2.09
C VAL A 77 -5.45 -9.44 0.84
N LEU A 78 -4.90 -9.71 -0.31
CA LEU A 78 -5.59 -9.54 -1.59
C LEU A 78 -6.51 -10.74 -1.85
N ASP A 79 -7.64 -10.48 -2.48
CA ASP A 79 -8.52 -11.52 -2.99
C ASP A 79 -7.91 -12.16 -4.24
N LYS A 80 -8.01 -13.50 -4.33
CA LYS A 80 -7.44 -14.28 -5.44
C LYS A 80 -8.07 -13.97 -6.80
N GLU A 81 -9.36 -13.71 -6.79
CA GLU A 81 -10.15 -13.56 -8.02
C GLU A 81 -10.04 -12.11 -8.55
N THR A 82 -9.91 -11.13 -7.63
CA THR A 82 -10.03 -9.70 -7.98
C THR A 82 -8.74 -8.90 -7.87
N TRP A 83 -7.65 -9.46 -7.35
CA TRP A 83 -6.42 -8.71 -7.05
C TRP A 83 -5.86 -7.88 -8.22
N LYS A 84 -6.02 -8.37 -9.47
CA LYS A 84 -5.55 -7.62 -10.65
C LYS A 84 -6.34 -6.35 -10.85
N ASP A 85 -7.65 -6.46 -10.78
CA ASP A 85 -8.56 -5.33 -10.93
C ASP A 85 -8.40 -4.37 -9.76
N ASP A 86 -8.28 -4.89 -8.52
CA ASP A 86 -8.08 -4.11 -7.31
C ASP A 86 -6.80 -3.27 -7.38
N ILE A 87 -5.67 -3.86 -7.76
CA ILE A 87 -4.39 -3.17 -7.87
C ILE A 87 -4.39 -2.19 -9.04
N SER A 88 -4.96 -2.57 -10.19
CA SER A 88 -5.10 -1.68 -11.35
C SER A 88 -5.92 -0.43 -11.00
N GLN A 89 -7.04 -0.62 -10.31
CA GLN A 89 -7.89 0.48 -9.85
C GLN A 89 -7.16 1.32 -8.79
N GLY A 90 -6.42 0.68 -7.88
CA GLY A 90 -5.59 1.38 -6.90
C GLY A 90 -4.55 2.29 -7.55
N PHE A 91 -3.86 1.84 -8.60
CA PHE A 91 -2.97 2.70 -9.38
C PHE A 91 -3.73 3.86 -10.02
N SER A 92 -4.87 3.60 -10.65
CA SER A 92 -5.69 4.62 -11.28
C SER A 92 -6.10 5.70 -10.28
N GLU A 93 -6.55 5.33 -9.09
CA GLU A 93 -6.94 6.24 -8.03
C GLU A 93 -5.75 7.02 -7.46
N CYS A 94 -4.61 6.34 -7.21
CA CYS A 94 -3.39 7.01 -6.76
C CYS A 94 -2.94 8.09 -7.76
N PHE A 95 -2.95 7.79 -9.06
CA PHE A 95 -2.60 8.76 -10.09
C PHE A 95 -3.68 9.83 -10.27
N ARG A 96 -4.96 9.52 -10.06
CA ARG A 96 -6.04 10.51 -10.12
C ARG A 96 -5.85 11.59 -9.06
N VAL A 97 -5.65 11.19 -7.82
CA VAL A 97 -5.50 12.13 -6.69
C VAL A 97 -4.14 12.80 -6.62
N LEU A 98 -3.15 12.30 -7.35
CA LEU A 98 -1.81 12.88 -7.41
C LEU A 98 -1.82 14.11 -8.33
N LYS A 99 -1.21 15.21 -7.89
CA LYS A 99 -1.03 16.42 -8.70
C LYS A 99 -0.14 16.18 -9.90
N THR A 100 -0.30 16.97 -10.95
CA THR A 100 0.67 17.01 -12.06
C THR A 100 2.08 17.28 -11.53
N ASN A 101 3.08 16.52 -12.02
CA ASN A 101 4.46 16.46 -11.51
C ASN A 101 4.57 15.95 -10.07
N GLY A 102 3.51 15.36 -9.52
CA GLY A 102 3.54 14.71 -8.22
C GLY A 102 4.23 13.35 -8.25
N THR A 103 4.61 12.85 -7.09
CA THR A 103 5.38 11.62 -6.92
C THR A 103 4.52 10.50 -6.33
N LEU A 104 4.45 9.35 -7.02
CA LEU A 104 3.95 8.11 -6.44
C LEU A 104 5.13 7.24 -6.03
N ILE A 105 5.16 6.86 -4.75
CA ILE A 105 6.07 5.83 -4.22
C ILE A 105 5.26 4.56 -4.02
N PHE A 106 5.54 3.55 -4.83
CA PHE A 106 4.91 2.24 -4.73
C PHE A 106 5.84 1.26 -4.01
N LYS A 107 5.31 0.60 -2.97
CA LYS A 107 6.04 -0.41 -2.24
C LYS A 107 5.39 -1.77 -2.46
N TRP A 108 6.16 -2.75 -2.88
CA TRP A 108 5.70 -4.11 -3.16
C TRP A 108 6.64 -5.15 -2.60
N ASN A 109 6.08 -6.23 -2.05
CA ASN A 109 6.85 -7.42 -1.72
C ASN A 109 6.38 -8.58 -2.60
N GLU A 110 7.30 -9.17 -3.37
CA GLU A 110 7.01 -10.18 -4.39
C GLU A 110 6.94 -11.62 -3.86
N THR A 111 6.57 -11.80 -2.59
CA THR A 111 6.40 -13.14 -2.00
C THR A 111 5.32 -13.95 -2.71
N SER A 112 4.21 -13.33 -3.09
CA SER A 112 3.07 -14.01 -3.73
C SER A 112 2.95 -13.71 -5.22
N ILE A 113 3.29 -12.51 -5.65
CA ILE A 113 3.13 -12.01 -7.01
C ILE A 113 4.39 -11.22 -7.36
N LEU A 114 4.95 -11.49 -8.54
CA LEU A 114 6.17 -10.81 -8.99
C LEU A 114 5.90 -9.33 -9.29
N LEU A 115 6.88 -8.48 -9.01
CA LEU A 115 6.76 -7.04 -9.29
C LEU A 115 6.47 -6.75 -10.76
N LYS A 116 7.08 -7.50 -11.69
CA LYS A 116 6.82 -7.32 -13.13
C LYS A 116 5.35 -7.46 -13.48
N ASP A 117 4.65 -8.46 -12.89
CA ASP A 117 3.24 -8.73 -13.18
C ASP A 117 2.34 -7.60 -12.60
N ILE A 118 2.77 -6.98 -11.51
CA ILE A 118 2.13 -5.80 -10.93
C ILE A 118 2.30 -4.56 -11.82
N LEU A 119 3.51 -4.34 -12.34
CA LEU A 119 3.79 -3.17 -13.18
C LEU A 119 3.06 -3.21 -14.54
N GLU A 120 2.61 -4.38 -14.98
CA GLU A 120 1.74 -4.54 -16.16
C GLU A 120 0.29 -4.05 -15.93
N LEU A 121 -0.12 -3.87 -14.67
CA LEU A 121 -1.48 -3.41 -14.31
C LEU A 121 -1.65 -1.88 -14.38
N THR A 122 -0.61 -1.16 -14.76
CA THR A 122 -0.67 0.30 -14.94
C THR A 122 0.02 0.73 -16.24
N ASN A 123 -0.52 1.75 -16.90
CA ASN A 123 0.09 2.36 -18.09
C ASN A 123 1.24 3.32 -17.76
N HIS A 124 1.39 3.70 -16.49
CA HIS A 124 2.46 4.58 -16.05
C HIS A 124 3.79 3.83 -15.96
N LYS A 125 4.85 4.45 -16.43
CA LYS A 125 6.20 3.87 -16.39
C LYS A 125 6.93 4.35 -15.14
N PRO A 126 7.55 3.45 -14.38
CA PRO A 126 8.36 3.87 -13.24
C PRO A 126 9.60 4.65 -13.70
N LEU A 127 9.97 5.66 -12.93
CA LEU A 127 11.20 6.43 -13.14
C LEU A 127 12.42 5.69 -12.60
N LEU A 128 12.29 5.11 -11.42
CA LEU A 128 13.34 4.32 -10.78
C LEU A 128 12.75 3.32 -9.78
N GLY A 129 13.56 2.36 -9.36
CA GLY A 129 13.19 1.40 -8.33
C GLY A 129 14.42 0.72 -7.72
N HIS A 130 14.27 0.24 -6.50
CA HIS A 130 15.33 -0.45 -5.79
C HIS A 130 14.76 -1.59 -4.92
N PRO A 131 15.32 -2.81 -5.03
CA PRO A 131 14.97 -3.90 -4.13
C PRO A 131 15.58 -3.66 -2.74
N SER A 132 14.87 -4.07 -1.70
CA SER A 132 15.29 -3.92 -0.31
C SER A 132 14.89 -5.12 0.55
N GLY A 133 15.32 -5.13 1.81
CA GLY A 133 15.07 -6.21 2.76
C GLY A 133 16.08 -7.35 2.66
N LYS A 134 16.04 -8.25 3.66
CA LYS A 134 17.04 -9.34 3.82
C LYS A 134 17.12 -10.28 2.62
N ARG A 135 16.04 -10.47 1.88
CA ARG A 135 15.93 -11.34 0.69
C ARG A 135 15.79 -10.55 -0.61
N MET A 136 15.95 -9.23 -0.56
CA MET A 136 15.78 -8.31 -1.69
C MET A 136 14.41 -8.44 -2.40
N GLY A 137 13.42 -9.05 -1.74
CA GLY A 137 12.08 -9.27 -2.29
C GLY A 137 11.08 -8.13 -2.05
N THR A 138 11.50 -7.07 -1.34
CA THR A 138 10.71 -5.85 -1.19
C THR A 138 11.26 -4.79 -2.12
N HIS A 139 10.41 -4.20 -2.93
CA HIS A 139 10.77 -3.20 -3.92
C HIS A 139 10.14 -1.85 -3.55
N TRP A 140 10.91 -0.81 -3.75
CA TRP A 140 10.45 0.57 -3.74
C TRP A 140 10.55 1.10 -5.16
N VAL A 141 9.44 1.55 -5.69
CA VAL A 141 9.33 2.00 -7.08
C VAL A 141 8.75 3.41 -7.09
N LEU A 142 9.39 4.30 -7.82
CA LEU A 142 8.99 5.70 -7.92
C LEU A 142 8.47 6.02 -9.31
N PHE A 143 7.34 6.70 -9.35
CA PHE A 143 6.72 7.25 -10.55
C PHE A 143 6.57 8.77 -10.39
N ILE A 144 6.56 9.46 -11.51
CA ILE A 144 6.14 10.87 -11.64
C ILE A 144 4.91 10.92 -12.54
N LYS A 145 3.88 11.66 -12.10
CA LYS A 145 2.68 11.95 -12.90
C LYS A 145 2.95 13.03 -13.94
#